data_214551342dede4ec9551710c4a768d2d
#
_entry.id   214551342dede4ec9551710c4a768d2d
#
_cell.length_a   1.000
_cell.length_b   1.000
_cell.length_c   1.000
_cell.angle_alpha   90.00
_cell.angle_beta   90.00
_cell.angle_gamma   90.00
#
_symmetry.space_group_name_H-M   'P 1'
#
loop_
_entity.id
_entity.type
_entity.pdbx_description
1 polymer ?
#
loop_
_entity_poly.entity_id
_entity_poly.type
_entity_poly.pdbx_seq_one_letter_code
_entity_poly.pdbx_strand_id
1 'polypeptide(L)'
;MTEIIDLYDNTRRLVCSAERGAEIPSNLNKISVHVWFVNNEKKFLLQQRVATAKKFPNMWGQTGGGAKTGESSWDTCVRESVEELGLMPDRNKSVWVGTFKRPKDFVDVWLVYADSDINDLKLQSSEVQNAKWASLKDIEQMQKNGTFIPSILPGFQMVKSYLEMQK
;
A
#
# COMPACT_ATOMS: atom_id res chain seq x y z
N MET A 1 -0.32 22.71 7.58
CA MET A 1 0.95 22.26 8.20
C MET A 1 1.61 21.25 7.27
N THR A 2 2.93 21.35 7.10
CA THR A 2 3.69 20.37 6.31
C THR A 2 3.79 19.07 7.11
N GLU A 3 3.55 17.95 6.47
CA GLU A 3 3.68 16.64 7.10
C GLU A 3 5.16 16.29 7.31
N ILE A 4 5.49 15.74 8.46
CA ILE A 4 6.84 15.31 8.81
C ILE A 4 6.95 13.79 8.69
N ILE A 5 8.07 13.32 8.17
CA ILE A 5 8.40 11.91 8.00
C ILE A 5 9.72 11.60 8.68
N ASP A 6 9.87 10.38 9.16
CA ASP A 6 11.12 9.89 9.71
C ASP A 6 12.01 9.29 8.63
N LEU A 7 13.32 9.52 8.77
CA LEU A 7 14.34 9.03 7.85
C LEU A 7 15.28 8.05 8.58
N TYR A 8 15.56 6.96 7.91
CA TYR A 8 16.28 5.80 8.42
C TYR A 8 17.53 5.53 7.59
N ASP A 9 18.58 5.02 8.23
CA ASP A 9 19.75 4.51 7.52
C ASP A 9 19.46 3.19 6.78
N ASN A 10 20.46 2.63 6.11
CA ASN A 10 20.30 1.37 5.37
C ASN A 10 20.07 0.14 6.26
N THR A 11 20.26 0.27 7.58
CA THR A 11 19.95 -0.78 8.58
C THR A 11 18.61 -0.57 9.29
N ARG A 12 17.80 0.40 8.80
CA ARG A 12 16.50 0.80 9.35
C ARG A 12 16.59 1.40 10.76
N ARG A 13 17.69 2.03 11.13
CA ARG A 13 17.78 2.83 12.34
C ARG A 13 17.34 4.25 12.04
N LEU A 14 16.51 4.80 12.90
CA LEU A 14 16.06 6.20 12.83
C LEU A 14 17.27 7.14 12.95
N VAL A 15 17.40 8.07 12.03
CA VAL A 15 18.48 9.06 11.99
C VAL A 15 17.97 10.46 12.27
N CYS A 16 16.93 10.90 11.54
CA CYS A 16 16.34 12.23 11.67
C CYS A 16 14.93 12.25 11.09
N SER A 17 14.29 13.41 11.17
CA SER A 17 13.00 13.65 10.50
C SER A 17 13.16 14.78 9.49
N ALA A 18 12.28 14.81 8.47
CA ALA A 18 12.26 15.83 7.44
C ALA A 18 10.82 16.13 7.00
N GLU A 19 10.60 17.25 6.35
CA GLU A 19 9.32 17.56 5.71
C GLU A 19 9.06 16.60 4.54
N ARG A 20 7.81 16.13 4.41
CA ARG A 20 7.41 15.33 3.26
C ARG A 20 7.58 16.13 1.95
N GLY A 21 8.35 15.59 1.03
CA GLY A 21 8.68 16.25 -0.24
C GLY A 21 10.05 16.91 -0.24
N ALA A 22 10.71 17.03 0.91
CA ALA A 22 12.11 17.45 0.95
C ALA A 22 13.02 16.41 0.26
N GLU A 23 14.19 16.85 -0.19
CA GLU A 23 15.19 15.95 -0.76
C GLU A 23 15.73 15.00 0.33
N ILE A 24 15.61 13.70 0.09
CA ILE A 24 16.14 12.68 1.00
C ILE A 24 17.61 12.43 0.64
N PRO A 25 18.56 12.55 1.60
CA PRO A 25 19.96 12.20 1.39
C PRO A 25 20.14 10.79 0.82
N SER A 26 21.19 10.56 0.05
CA SER A 26 21.42 9.29 -0.66
C SER A 26 21.60 8.08 0.26
N ASN A 27 22.06 8.31 1.48
CA ASN A 27 22.26 7.28 2.52
C ASN A 27 21.05 7.09 3.46
N LEU A 28 19.95 7.83 3.24
CA LEU A 28 18.76 7.74 4.06
C LEU A 28 17.56 7.26 3.27
N ASN A 29 16.58 6.72 3.99
CA ASN A 29 15.38 6.13 3.44
C ASN A 29 14.17 6.49 4.32
N LYS A 30 13.03 6.67 3.69
CA LYS A 30 11.73 6.66 4.38
C LYS A 30 11.16 5.25 4.47
N ILE A 31 10.03 5.10 5.16
CA ILE A 31 9.23 3.87 5.18
C ILE A 31 7.90 4.14 4.49
N SER A 32 7.48 3.22 3.64
CA SER A 32 6.15 3.19 3.04
C SER A 32 5.53 1.80 3.24
N VAL A 33 4.22 1.71 3.11
CA VAL A 33 3.50 0.44 3.20
C VAL A 33 2.70 0.17 1.92
N HIS A 34 2.66 -1.09 1.53
CA HIS A 34 1.68 -1.65 0.61
C HIS A 34 0.75 -2.56 1.40
N VAL A 35 -0.55 -2.28 1.36
CA VAL A 35 -1.57 -3.06 2.07
C VAL A 35 -2.43 -3.80 1.05
N TRP A 36 -2.33 -5.11 1.05
CA TRP A 36 -3.06 -6.01 0.16
C TRP A 36 -4.17 -6.70 0.93
N PHE A 37 -5.40 -6.27 0.72
CA PHE A 37 -6.57 -6.97 1.25
C PHE A 37 -6.92 -8.14 0.35
N VAL A 38 -7.21 -9.30 0.96
CA VAL A 38 -7.67 -10.50 0.28
C VAL A 38 -8.92 -11.05 0.98
N ASN A 39 -9.92 -11.45 0.19
CA ASN A 39 -11.15 -12.03 0.72
C ASN A 39 -11.16 -13.57 0.66
N ASN A 40 -12.22 -14.18 1.18
CA ASN A 40 -12.40 -15.63 1.21
C ASN A 40 -12.46 -16.28 -0.20
N GLU A 41 -12.82 -15.49 -1.24
CA GLU A 41 -12.78 -15.92 -2.65
C GLU A 41 -11.40 -15.77 -3.29
N LYS A 42 -10.37 -15.40 -2.50
CA LYS A 42 -9.01 -15.13 -2.98
C LYS A 42 -8.92 -13.99 -3.99
N LYS A 43 -9.84 -13.03 -3.90
CA LYS A 43 -9.80 -11.78 -4.65
C LYS A 43 -9.10 -10.70 -3.85
N PHE A 44 -8.43 -9.79 -4.56
CA PHE A 44 -7.72 -8.64 -3.98
C PHE A 44 -8.58 -7.39 -4.06
N LEU A 45 -8.65 -6.63 -2.98
CA LEU A 45 -9.28 -5.33 -3.00
C LEU A 45 -8.34 -4.33 -3.69
N LEU A 46 -8.77 -3.81 -4.81
CA LEU A 46 -8.06 -2.75 -5.54
C LEU A 46 -8.84 -1.46 -5.46
N GLN A 47 -8.09 -0.36 -5.42
CA GLN A 47 -8.62 1.00 -5.51
C GLN A 47 -8.15 1.66 -6.82
N GLN A 48 -8.98 2.52 -7.36
CA GLN A 48 -8.65 3.33 -8.53
C GLN A 48 -8.33 4.75 -8.11
N ARG A 49 -7.14 5.22 -8.47
CA ARG A 49 -6.72 6.59 -8.19
C ARG A 49 -7.57 7.59 -8.94
N VAL A 50 -7.81 8.75 -8.34
CA VAL A 50 -8.54 9.83 -8.99
C VAL A 50 -7.83 10.32 -10.27
N ALA A 51 -8.60 10.89 -11.20
CA ALA A 51 -8.06 11.43 -12.45
C ALA A 51 -7.08 12.60 -12.25
N THR A 52 -7.18 13.29 -11.12
CA THR A 52 -6.31 14.42 -10.74
C THR A 52 -5.03 14.00 -10.01
N ALA A 53 -4.81 12.71 -9.78
CA ALA A 53 -3.62 12.21 -9.09
C ALA A 53 -2.35 12.57 -9.87
N LYS A 54 -1.34 13.08 -9.17
CA LYS A 54 -0.04 13.47 -9.77
C LYS A 54 0.71 12.28 -10.39
N LYS A 55 0.52 11.07 -9.82
CA LYS A 55 1.13 9.83 -10.32
C LYS A 55 0.05 8.80 -10.56
N PHE A 56 0.13 8.13 -11.70
CA PHE A 56 -0.77 7.04 -12.06
C PHE A 56 -2.27 7.40 -11.97
N PRO A 57 -2.73 8.53 -12.58
CA PRO A 57 -4.15 8.89 -12.57
C PRO A 57 -4.99 7.79 -13.25
N ASN A 58 -6.18 7.53 -12.72
CA ASN A 58 -7.13 6.50 -13.20
C ASN A 58 -6.63 5.05 -13.14
N MET A 59 -5.44 4.78 -12.59
CA MET A 59 -4.89 3.44 -12.51
C MET A 59 -5.32 2.72 -11.23
N TRP A 60 -5.35 1.40 -11.32
CA TRP A 60 -5.71 0.49 -10.23
C TRP A 60 -4.48 0.03 -9.45
N GLY A 61 -4.61 -0.04 -8.15
CA GLY A 61 -3.56 -0.51 -7.25
C GLY A 61 -4.10 -0.91 -5.89
N GLN A 62 -3.18 -1.27 -4.99
CA GLN A 62 -3.48 -1.53 -3.59
C GLN A 62 -3.57 -0.23 -2.79
N THR A 63 -4.06 -0.34 -1.56
CA THR A 63 -3.97 0.71 -0.54
C THR A 63 -2.53 0.86 -0.04
N GLY A 64 -2.12 2.07 0.31
CA GLY A 64 -0.80 2.29 0.89
C GLY A 64 -0.31 3.72 0.81
N GLY A 65 0.73 3.98 1.58
CA GLY A 65 1.33 5.31 1.66
C GLY A 65 2.60 5.34 2.50
N GLY A 66 3.10 6.53 2.73
CA GLY A 66 4.32 6.74 3.52
C GLY A 66 4.03 6.92 5.00
N ALA A 67 4.91 6.39 5.84
CA ALA A 67 4.86 6.61 7.28
C ALA A 67 5.06 8.08 7.63
N LYS A 68 4.31 8.55 8.62
CA LYS A 68 4.50 9.82 9.30
C LYS A 68 5.48 9.66 10.46
N THR A 69 6.02 10.76 10.97
CA THR A 69 6.88 10.74 12.15
C THR A 69 6.23 10.00 13.31
N GLY A 70 6.96 9.05 13.89
CA GLY A 70 6.53 8.24 15.03
C GLY A 70 5.61 7.07 14.69
N GLU A 71 5.19 6.90 13.42
CA GLU A 71 4.41 5.76 13.02
C GLU A 71 5.28 4.52 12.79
N SER A 72 4.84 3.39 13.34
CA SER A 72 5.33 2.10 12.89
C SER A 72 4.76 1.73 11.50
N SER A 73 5.33 0.73 10.87
CA SER A 73 4.78 0.16 9.62
C SER A 73 3.32 -0.30 9.78
N TRP A 74 2.96 -0.87 10.94
CA TRP A 74 1.59 -1.26 11.24
C TRP A 74 0.66 -0.06 11.43
N ASP A 75 1.08 0.97 12.15
CA ASP A 75 0.29 2.19 12.34
C ASP A 75 -0.01 2.85 10.99
N THR A 76 0.98 2.89 10.10
CA THR A 76 0.81 3.38 8.73
C THR A 76 -0.17 2.51 7.93
N CYS A 77 -0.08 1.19 8.04
CA CYS A 77 -1.03 0.24 7.41
C CYS A 77 -2.47 0.53 7.86
N VAL A 78 -2.70 0.71 9.16
CA VAL A 78 -4.01 1.03 9.72
C VAL A 78 -4.50 2.38 9.23
N ARG A 79 -3.69 3.41 9.35
CA ARG A 79 -4.08 4.78 8.97
C ARG A 79 -4.46 4.89 7.49
N GLU A 80 -3.60 4.39 6.60
CA GLU A 80 -3.86 4.45 5.15
C GLU A 80 -5.13 3.65 4.78
N SER A 81 -5.35 2.50 5.39
CA SER A 81 -6.56 1.68 5.14
C SER A 81 -7.84 2.39 5.57
N VAL A 82 -7.80 3.07 6.71
CA VAL A 82 -8.95 3.83 7.22
C VAL A 82 -9.16 5.12 6.42
N GLU A 83 -8.09 5.85 6.10
CA GLU A 83 -8.17 7.08 5.32
C GLU A 83 -8.69 6.82 3.90
N GLU A 84 -8.11 5.86 3.17
CA GLU A 84 -8.43 5.64 1.76
C GLU A 84 -9.72 4.85 1.52
N LEU A 85 -10.02 3.87 2.39
CA LEU A 85 -11.11 2.91 2.18
C LEU A 85 -12.17 2.88 3.31
N GLY A 86 -11.90 3.54 4.45
CA GLY A 86 -12.73 3.40 5.64
C GLY A 86 -12.68 1.99 6.27
N LEU A 87 -11.66 1.21 5.96
CA LEU A 87 -11.54 -0.19 6.37
C LEU A 87 -10.46 -0.34 7.45
N MET A 88 -10.88 -0.78 8.64
CA MET A 88 -9.98 -1.04 9.78
C MET A 88 -9.37 -2.44 9.66
N PRO A 89 -8.05 -2.58 9.47
CA PRO A 89 -7.39 -3.88 9.45
C PRO A 89 -7.44 -4.57 10.83
N ASP A 90 -7.77 -5.84 10.86
CA ASP A 90 -7.67 -6.68 12.07
C ASP A 90 -6.22 -7.21 12.20
N ARG A 91 -5.54 -6.87 13.29
CA ARG A 91 -4.15 -7.30 13.52
C ARG A 91 -4.00 -8.82 13.49
N ASN A 92 -5.00 -9.56 14.00
CA ASN A 92 -4.98 -11.02 14.06
C ASN A 92 -5.22 -11.68 12.68
N LYS A 93 -5.72 -10.91 11.72
CA LYS A 93 -5.95 -11.33 10.33
C LYS A 93 -4.96 -10.65 9.37
N SER A 94 -3.85 -10.17 9.88
CA SER A 94 -2.85 -9.43 9.10
C SER A 94 -1.48 -10.04 9.25
N VAL A 95 -0.75 -10.14 8.14
CA VAL A 95 0.59 -10.69 8.07
C VAL A 95 1.53 -9.69 7.42
N TRP A 96 2.66 -9.39 8.06
CA TRP A 96 3.76 -8.73 7.38
C TRP A 96 4.46 -9.76 6.49
N VAL A 97 4.38 -9.58 5.17
CA VAL A 97 4.91 -10.52 4.18
C VAL A 97 6.40 -10.30 3.96
N GLY A 98 6.87 -9.07 4.15
CA GLY A 98 8.26 -8.71 3.99
C GLY A 98 8.45 -7.25 3.58
N THR A 99 9.68 -6.91 3.23
CA THR A 99 10.06 -5.59 2.75
C THR A 99 10.77 -5.72 1.41
N PHE A 100 10.45 -4.84 0.46
CA PHE A 100 11.32 -4.60 -0.69
C PHE A 100 11.83 -3.17 -0.68
N LYS A 101 12.92 -2.92 -1.40
CA LYS A 101 13.57 -1.62 -1.43
C LYS A 101 13.35 -0.92 -2.76
N ARG A 102 12.98 0.35 -2.69
CA ARG A 102 13.04 1.31 -3.80
C ARG A 102 14.14 2.35 -3.48
N PRO A 103 14.59 3.14 -4.44
CA PRO A 103 15.48 4.25 -4.14
C PRO A 103 14.89 5.13 -3.03
N LYS A 104 15.64 5.28 -1.92
CA LYS A 104 15.27 6.09 -0.74
C LYS A 104 13.98 5.67 -0.02
N ASP A 105 13.57 4.39 -0.15
CA ASP A 105 12.30 3.92 0.41
C ASP A 105 12.35 2.43 0.77
N PHE A 106 12.04 2.08 2.01
CA PHE A 106 11.70 0.73 2.42
C PHE A 106 10.19 0.54 2.30
N VAL A 107 9.75 -0.40 1.49
CA VAL A 107 8.32 -0.68 1.33
C VAL A 107 7.96 -1.96 2.06
N ASP A 108 7.26 -1.82 3.16
CA ASP A 108 6.73 -2.95 3.91
C ASP A 108 5.42 -3.43 3.29
N VAL A 109 5.33 -4.73 3.08
CA VAL A 109 4.18 -5.37 2.43
C VAL A 109 3.35 -6.09 3.47
N TRP A 110 2.11 -5.65 3.63
CA TRP A 110 1.11 -6.25 4.50
C TRP A 110 0.04 -6.97 3.70
N LEU A 111 -0.28 -8.19 4.10
CA LEU A 111 -1.44 -8.94 3.64
C LEU A 111 -2.49 -8.93 4.76
N VAL A 112 -3.69 -8.50 4.43
CA VAL A 112 -4.82 -8.39 5.36
C VAL A 112 -5.98 -9.23 4.85
N TYR A 113 -6.43 -10.20 5.64
CA TYR A 113 -7.62 -10.97 5.32
C TYR A 113 -8.86 -10.19 5.75
N ALA A 114 -9.70 -9.85 4.79
CA ALA A 114 -10.96 -9.12 5.01
C ALA A 114 -12.01 -9.56 3.99
N ASP A 115 -13.25 -9.60 4.42
CA ASP A 115 -14.39 -10.04 3.60
C ASP A 115 -15.49 -8.96 3.63
N SER A 116 -15.07 -7.71 3.41
CA SER A 116 -15.95 -6.55 3.46
C SER A 116 -16.77 -6.43 2.17
N ASP A 117 -18.05 -6.03 2.30
CA ASP A 117 -18.84 -5.61 1.15
C ASP A 117 -18.24 -4.31 0.57
N ILE A 118 -18.15 -4.27 -0.76
CA ILE A 118 -17.61 -3.10 -1.47
C ILE A 118 -18.45 -1.84 -1.20
N ASN A 119 -19.75 -2.02 -0.95
CA ASN A 119 -20.68 -0.93 -0.67
C ASN A 119 -20.52 -0.33 0.74
N ASP A 120 -19.86 -1.03 1.65
CA ASP A 120 -19.59 -0.54 3.01
C ASP A 120 -18.33 0.31 3.08
N LEU A 121 -17.53 0.36 2.02
CA LEU A 121 -16.31 1.14 1.96
C LEU A 121 -16.60 2.65 1.91
N LYS A 122 -15.77 3.41 2.62
CA LYS A 122 -15.81 4.88 2.63
C LYS A 122 -14.57 5.41 1.92
N LEU A 123 -14.69 5.61 0.61
CA LEU A 123 -13.57 6.04 -0.21
C LEU A 123 -13.22 7.51 0.06
N GLN A 124 -11.92 7.77 0.22
CA GLN A 124 -11.39 9.13 0.31
C GLN A 124 -11.43 9.79 -1.08
N SER A 125 -12.46 10.56 -1.35
CA SER A 125 -12.77 11.12 -2.68
C SER A 125 -11.68 12.00 -3.29
N SER A 126 -10.74 12.48 -2.47
CA SER A 126 -9.58 13.26 -2.95
C SER A 126 -8.47 12.40 -3.56
N GLU A 127 -8.45 11.08 -3.27
CA GLU A 127 -7.40 10.15 -3.71
C GLU A 127 -7.93 8.92 -4.44
N VAL A 128 -9.11 8.44 -4.04
CA VAL A 128 -9.71 7.18 -4.51
C VAL A 128 -11.08 7.45 -5.13
N GLN A 129 -11.23 7.15 -6.42
CA GLN A 129 -12.51 7.35 -7.12
C GLN A 129 -13.36 6.08 -7.22
N ASN A 130 -12.75 4.90 -7.06
CA ASN A 130 -13.44 3.62 -7.14
C ASN A 130 -12.69 2.52 -6.39
N ALA A 131 -13.38 1.43 -6.04
CA ALA A 131 -12.78 0.23 -5.48
C ALA A 131 -13.49 -1.03 -6.01
N LYS A 132 -12.78 -2.15 -6.08
CA LYS A 132 -13.34 -3.44 -6.47
C LYS A 132 -12.54 -4.61 -5.95
N TRP A 133 -13.20 -5.75 -5.77
CA TRP A 133 -12.55 -7.04 -5.61
C TRP A 133 -12.16 -7.60 -6.98
N ALA A 134 -10.89 -7.93 -7.17
CA ALA A 134 -10.32 -8.39 -8.43
C ALA A 134 -9.65 -9.76 -8.25
N SER A 135 -9.94 -10.69 -9.16
CA SER A 135 -9.24 -11.97 -9.22
C SER A 135 -7.82 -11.80 -9.77
N LEU A 136 -6.98 -12.82 -9.62
CA LEU A 136 -5.65 -12.83 -10.25
C LEU A 136 -5.74 -12.62 -11.77
N LYS A 137 -6.73 -13.23 -12.42
CA LYS A 137 -6.96 -13.09 -13.85
C LYS A 137 -7.32 -11.64 -14.24
N ASP A 138 -8.14 -10.97 -13.42
CA ASP A 138 -8.48 -9.56 -13.64
C ASP A 138 -7.22 -8.68 -13.52
N ILE A 139 -6.38 -8.93 -12.53
CA ILE A 139 -5.14 -8.18 -12.33
C ILE A 139 -4.16 -8.41 -13.50
N GLU A 140 -4.02 -9.64 -13.96
CA GLU A 140 -3.22 -9.96 -15.16
C GLU A 140 -3.72 -9.24 -16.41
N GLN A 141 -5.04 -9.15 -16.57
CA GLN A 141 -5.63 -8.40 -17.69
C GLN A 141 -5.40 -6.89 -17.54
N MET A 142 -5.49 -6.34 -16.32
CA MET A 142 -5.17 -4.93 -16.06
C MET A 142 -3.70 -4.61 -16.34
N GLN A 143 -2.78 -5.53 -16.02
CA GLN A 143 -1.36 -5.38 -16.35
C GLN A 143 -1.16 -5.32 -17.89
N LYS A 144 -1.79 -6.21 -18.63
CA LYS A 144 -1.73 -6.23 -20.10
C LYS A 144 -2.30 -4.97 -20.74
N ASN A 145 -3.38 -4.44 -20.16
CA ASN A 145 -4.04 -3.22 -20.65
C ASN A 145 -3.37 -1.92 -20.17
N GLY A 146 -2.33 -2.00 -19.30
CA GLY A 146 -1.66 -0.83 -18.76
C GLY A 146 -2.50 -0.02 -17.75
N THR A 147 -3.51 -0.63 -17.14
CA THR A 147 -4.39 0.01 -16.14
C THR A 147 -4.03 -0.32 -14.70
N PHE A 148 -3.08 -1.21 -14.48
CA PHE A 148 -2.54 -1.57 -13.17
C PHE A 148 -1.23 -0.82 -12.90
N ILE A 149 -1.05 -0.27 -11.71
CA ILE A 149 0.14 0.52 -11.36
C ILE A 149 1.40 -0.38 -11.41
N PRO A 150 2.39 -0.08 -12.26
CA PRO A 150 3.54 -0.98 -12.43
C PRO A 150 4.50 -0.99 -11.24
N SER A 151 4.61 0.11 -10.51
CA SER A 151 5.55 0.25 -9.37
C SER A 151 5.18 -0.59 -8.14
N ILE A 152 3.98 -1.20 -8.12
CA ILE A 152 3.52 -2.05 -7.01
C ILE A 152 3.73 -3.55 -7.27
N LEU A 153 4.18 -3.92 -8.47
CA LEU A 153 4.40 -5.30 -8.86
C LEU A 153 5.32 -6.10 -7.92
N PRO A 154 6.43 -5.56 -7.39
CA PRO A 154 7.25 -6.31 -6.43
C PRO A 154 6.47 -6.74 -5.20
N GLY A 155 5.69 -5.85 -4.59
CA GLY A 155 4.84 -6.17 -3.44
C GLY A 155 3.74 -7.17 -3.78
N PHE A 156 3.12 -7.05 -4.96
CA PHE A 156 2.13 -8.00 -5.44
C PHE A 156 2.71 -9.42 -5.60
N GLN A 157 3.91 -9.55 -6.18
CA GLN A 157 4.58 -10.84 -6.33
C GLN A 157 4.91 -11.47 -4.96
N MET A 158 5.35 -10.68 -3.99
CA MET A 158 5.59 -11.16 -2.62
C MET A 158 4.33 -11.77 -2.01
N VAL A 159 3.18 -11.08 -2.14
CA VAL A 159 1.89 -11.56 -1.63
C VAL A 159 1.44 -12.82 -2.36
N LYS A 160 1.57 -12.88 -3.70
CA LYS A 160 1.25 -14.08 -4.47
C LYS A 160 2.06 -15.28 -3.98
N SER A 161 3.38 -15.13 -3.88
CA SER A 161 4.27 -16.20 -3.40
C SER A 161 3.92 -16.65 -1.99
N TYR A 162 3.61 -15.73 -1.09
CA TYR A 162 3.16 -16.04 0.26
C TYR A 162 1.89 -16.90 0.25
N LEU A 163 0.86 -16.49 -0.52
CA LEU A 163 -0.40 -17.23 -0.62
C LEU A 163 -0.27 -18.60 -1.27
N GLU A 164 0.69 -18.78 -2.18
CA GLU A 164 1.00 -20.06 -2.80
C GLU A 164 1.66 -21.03 -1.81
N MET A 165 2.50 -20.55 -0.90
CA MET A 165 3.13 -21.37 0.16
C MET A 165 2.16 -21.81 1.27
N GLN A 166 0.96 -21.19 1.34
CA GLN A 166 -0.08 -21.56 2.33
C GLN A 166 -1.04 -22.65 1.81
N LYS A 167 -0.84 -23.16 0.59
CA LYS A 167 -1.64 -24.26 0.00
C LYS A 167 -1.06 -25.60 0.37
#